data_da082909458b4d31580c7a7634918fed
#
_entry.id   da082909458b4d31580c7a7634918fed
#
_cell.length_a   1.000
_cell.length_b   1.000
_cell.length_c   1.000
_cell.angle_alpha   90.00
_cell.angle_beta   90.00
_cell.angle_gamma   90.00
#
_symmetry.space_group_name_H-M   'P 1'
#
loop_
_entity.id
_entity.type
_entity.pdbx_description
1 polymer ?
#
loop_
_entity_poly.entity_id
_entity_poly.type
_entity_poly.pdbx_seq_one_letter_code
_entity_poly.pdbx_strand_id
1 'polypeptide(L)'
;MHSYSVQVATAVVVANMVGTGVFTSLGFQLLEIESTGAILWLWVLGGLCALCGALCYAELGAHHTASGGEYHFLTQLIHPYAGFLSGCVSATVGFAAPIALASLTFGIYLATAFPSLPPKITATTLIVLMVLIHTRTYRESSSGQFLLTLLKLLLIAAFVLTAFATGSDFSHQVTGASLLNAGEILSGAGAIALIYVTYAYSGWNAATYILGELEHPQRDLPRALIVGCALVTVLYVLLNTAFLTSASISSMTGEVEIAFIVAETVLGESGAFIVSLLLSGVLISTVSAMIMAGPRALQRLGQDYR
;
A
#
# COMPACT_ATOMS: atom_id res chain seq x y z
N MET A 1 -12.13 24.94 -13.11
CA MET A 1 -11.10 23.89 -13.02
C MET A 1 -11.72 22.72 -12.30
N HIS A 2 -11.56 21.50 -12.81
CA HIS A 2 -12.02 20.31 -12.09
C HIS A 2 -10.96 19.97 -11.02
N SER A 3 -11.37 19.84 -9.78
CA SER A 3 -10.49 19.60 -8.62
C SER A 3 -10.86 18.29 -7.93
N TYR A 4 -9.86 17.64 -7.30
CA TYR A 4 -10.07 16.44 -6.50
C TYR A 4 -10.56 16.79 -5.10
N SER A 5 -11.56 16.07 -4.62
CA SER A 5 -12.02 16.17 -3.23
C SER A 5 -11.04 15.48 -2.27
N VAL A 6 -11.15 15.82 -0.98
CA VAL A 6 -10.38 15.16 0.09
C VAL A 6 -10.59 13.63 0.11
N GLN A 7 -11.77 13.15 -0.27
CA GLN A 7 -12.08 11.72 -0.33
C GLN A 7 -11.26 11.01 -1.41
N VAL A 8 -11.12 11.62 -2.60
CA VAL A 8 -10.27 11.10 -3.68
C VAL A 8 -8.80 11.12 -3.27
N ALA A 9 -8.33 12.20 -2.65
CA ALA A 9 -6.96 12.29 -2.14
C ALA A 9 -6.66 11.20 -1.09
N THR A 10 -7.58 10.98 -0.14
CA THR A 10 -7.47 9.89 0.84
C THR A 10 -7.46 8.52 0.15
N ALA A 11 -8.33 8.31 -0.83
CA ALA A 11 -8.36 7.07 -1.61
C ALA A 11 -7.04 6.82 -2.36
N VAL A 12 -6.40 7.86 -2.89
CA VAL A 12 -5.08 7.76 -3.53
C VAL A 12 -4.01 7.35 -2.52
N VAL A 13 -3.98 7.94 -1.32
CA VAL A 13 -3.06 7.54 -0.25
C VAL A 13 -3.26 6.07 0.11
N VAL A 14 -4.47 5.68 0.48
CA VAL A 14 -4.80 4.30 0.86
C VAL A 14 -4.46 3.31 -0.25
N ALA A 15 -4.80 3.63 -1.49
CA ALA A 15 -4.57 2.74 -2.62
C ALA A 15 -3.07 2.56 -2.95
N ASN A 16 -2.25 3.60 -2.74
CA ASN A 16 -0.81 3.51 -2.93
C ASN A 16 -0.12 2.75 -1.78
N MET A 17 -0.58 2.91 -0.54
CA MET A 17 -0.04 2.17 0.60
C MET A 17 -0.40 0.69 0.53
N VAL A 18 -1.68 0.36 0.33
CA VAL A 18 -2.16 -1.03 0.33
C VAL A 18 -1.83 -1.71 -1.00
N GLY A 19 -0.67 -2.30 -1.05
CA GLY A 19 -0.14 -3.06 -2.19
C GLY A 19 0.21 -4.50 -1.81
N THR A 20 1.22 -5.06 -2.48
CA THR A 20 1.74 -6.43 -2.23
C THR A 20 2.40 -6.56 -0.86
N GLY A 21 3.05 -5.49 -0.37
CA GLY A 21 3.90 -5.52 0.82
C GLY A 21 3.24 -6.10 2.07
N VAL A 22 2.00 -5.71 2.38
CA VAL A 22 1.30 -6.20 3.58
C VAL A 22 0.99 -7.69 3.53
N PHE A 23 0.84 -8.25 2.33
CA PHE A 23 0.53 -9.68 2.14
C PHE A 23 1.77 -10.58 2.09
N THR A 24 2.97 -10.00 1.98
CA THR A 24 4.23 -10.74 1.82
C THR A 24 5.22 -10.52 2.97
N SER A 25 5.18 -9.36 3.62
CA SER A 25 6.20 -8.97 4.62
C SER A 25 6.21 -9.88 5.85
N LEU A 26 5.07 -10.41 6.27
CA LEU A 26 4.95 -11.21 7.48
C LEU A 26 5.83 -12.48 7.42
N GLY A 27 5.84 -13.18 6.28
CA GLY A 27 6.64 -14.41 6.15
C GLY A 27 8.14 -14.16 6.35
N PHE A 28 8.65 -13.04 5.86
CA PHE A 28 10.04 -12.65 6.07
C PHE A 28 10.31 -12.18 7.51
N GLN A 29 9.36 -11.53 8.16
CA GLN A 29 9.47 -11.14 9.56
C GLN A 29 9.55 -12.35 10.49
N LEU A 30 8.80 -13.41 10.17
CA LEU A 30 8.79 -14.66 10.94
C LEU A 30 10.11 -15.47 10.82
N LEU A 31 11.00 -15.13 9.89
CA LEU A 31 12.37 -15.67 9.84
C LEU A 31 13.27 -15.09 10.94
N GLU A 32 13.00 -13.86 11.37
CA GLU A 32 13.88 -13.07 12.22
C GLU A 32 13.31 -12.85 13.62
N ILE A 33 11.97 -12.85 13.77
CA ILE A 33 11.24 -12.51 15.00
C ILE A 33 10.39 -13.71 15.45
N GLU A 34 10.62 -14.17 16.66
CA GLU A 34 9.84 -15.27 17.26
C GLU A 34 8.55 -14.79 17.94
N SER A 35 8.58 -13.58 18.52
CA SER A 35 7.45 -13.00 19.25
C SER A 35 6.42 -12.37 18.31
N THR A 36 5.23 -12.96 18.25
CA THR A 36 4.09 -12.42 17.51
C THR A 36 3.67 -11.03 18.00
N GLY A 37 3.79 -10.80 19.31
CA GLY A 37 3.56 -9.48 19.90
C GLY A 37 4.57 -8.44 19.41
N ALA A 38 5.86 -8.79 19.29
CA ALA A 38 6.87 -7.90 18.73
C ALA A 38 6.57 -7.56 17.26
N ILE A 39 6.14 -8.54 16.46
CA ILE A 39 5.71 -8.30 15.07
C ILE A 39 4.57 -7.29 15.03
N LEU A 40 3.49 -7.47 15.79
CA LEU A 40 2.36 -6.54 15.80
C LEU A 40 2.79 -5.13 16.25
N TRP A 41 3.69 -5.01 17.23
CA TRP A 41 4.25 -3.72 17.61
C TRP A 41 5.08 -3.06 16.51
N LEU A 42 5.84 -3.83 15.73
CA LEU A 42 6.56 -3.29 14.55
C LEU A 42 5.58 -2.72 13.52
N TRP A 43 4.41 -3.35 13.30
CA TRP A 43 3.38 -2.79 12.42
C TRP A 43 2.79 -1.49 12.97
N VAL A 44 2.57 -1.38 14.29
CA VAL A 44 2.16 -0.12 14.93
C VAL A 44 3.24 0.95 14.77
N LEU A 45 4.51 0.60 15.04
CA LEU A 45 5.64 1.55 14.92
C LEU A 45 5.82 2.03 13.48
N GLY A 46 5.72 1.15 12.49
CA GLY A 46 5.76 1.55 11.08
C GLY A 46 4.63 2.51 10.69
N GLY A 47 3.43 2.26 11.21
CA GLY A 47 2.30 3.17 11.04
C GLY A 47 2.53 4.55 11.68
N LEU A 48 3.11 4.57 12.89
CA LEU A 48 3.49 5.82 13.56
C LEU A 48 4.57 6.57 12.77
N CYS A 49 5.59 5.87 12.26
CA CYS A 49 6.61 6.47 11.39
C CYS A 49 5.99 7.09 10.12
N ALA A 50 5.09 6.35 9.45
CA ALA A 50 4.37 6.85 8.29
C ALA A 50 3.52 8.09 8.63
N LEU A 51 2.85 8.07 9.79
CA LEU A 51 2.05 9.21 10.27
C LEU A 51 2.92 10.42 10.59
N CYS A 52 4.09 10.24 11.21
CA CYS A 52 5.05 11.33 11.42
C CYS A 52 5.51 11.96 10.09
N GLY A 53 5.84 11.12 9.10
CA GLY A 53 6.15 11.59 7.75
C GLY A 53 4.97 12.34 7.12
N ALA A 54 3.76 11.81 7.26
CA ALA A 54 2.53 12.43 6.77
C ALA A 54 2.29 13.83 7.39
N LEU A 55 2.55 13.99 8.68
CA LEU A 55 2.44 15.29 9.37
C LEU A 55 3.46 16.32 8.83
N CYS A 56 4.73 15.88 8.63
CA CYS A 56 5.75 16.75 8.03
C CYS A 56 5.36 17.19 6.61
N TYR A 57 4.88 16.25 5.78
CA TYR A 57 4.46 16.56 4.41
C TYR A 57 3.14 17.34 4.34
N ALA A 58 2.27 17.19 5.33
CA ALA A 58 1.09 18.02 5.49
C ALA A 58 1.46 19.49 5.68
N GLU A 59 2.45 19.78 6.53
CA GLU A 59 2.96 21.12 6.76
C GLU A 59 3.64 21.68 5.51
N LEU A 60 4.54 20.90 4.87
CA LEU A 60 5.20 21.31 3.63
C LEU A 60 4.19 21.61 2.51
N GLY A 61 3.18 20.76 2.34
CA GLY A 61 2.16 20.94 1.32
C GLY A 61 1.19 22.08 1.60
N ALA A 62 1.00 22.47 2.86
CA ALA A 62 0.22 23.65 3.22
C ALA A 62 0.90 24.95 2.74
N HIS A 63 2.24 24.96 2.71
CA HIS A 63 3.02 26.12 2.25
C HIS A 63 3.36 26.06 0.75
N HIS A 64 3.55 24.86 0.20
CA HIS A 64 3.96 24.62 -1.19
C HIS A 64 2.91 23.79 -1.92
N THR A 65 1.86 24.44 -2.43
CA THR A 65 0.64 23.80 -2.94
C THR A 65 0.74 23.27 -4.37
N ALA A 66 1.90 23.26 -5.01
CA ALA A 66 2.06 22.72 -6.34
C ALA A 66 2.22 21.19 -6.32
N SER A 67 1.70 20.51 -7.35
CA SER A 67 1.89 19.06 -7.54
C SER A 67 3.36 18.70 -7.79
N GLY A 68 3.70 17.42 -7.59
CA GLY A 68 5.03 16.89 -7.90
C GLY A 68 5.73 16.20 -6.71
N GLY A 69 5.09 16.17 -5.54
CA GLY A 69 5.60 15.44 -4.36
C GLY A 69 6.99 15.89 -3.94
N GLU A 70 7.87 14.95 -3.63
CA GLU A 70 9.24 15.18 -3.18
C GLU A 70 10.05 16.02 -4.17
N TYR A 71 9.86 15.83 -5.47
CA TYR A 71 10.49 16.64 -6.51
C TYR A 71 10.28 18.12 -6.23
N HIS A 72 9.03 18.53 -6.03
CA HIS A 72 8.67 19.92 -5.81
C HIS A 72 9.23 20.44 -4.49
N PHE A 73 9.06 19.69 -3.39
CA PHE A 73 9.53 20.12 -2.07
C PHE A 73 11.06 20.26 -2.02
N LEU A 74 11.81 19.28 -2.54
CA LEU A 74 13.27 19.36 -2.54
C LEU A 74 13.81 20.44 -3.45
N THR A 75 13.15 20.73 -4.58
CA THR A 75 13.51 21.82 -5.48
C THR A 75 13.37 23.17 -4.78
N GLN A 76 12.29 23.37 -4.03
CA GLN A 76 12.00 24.66 -3.38
C GLN A 76 12.78 24.88 -2.08
N LEU A 77 13.02 23.81 -1.31
CA LEU A 77 13.53 23.93 0.06
C LEU A 77 15.04 23.66 0.16
N ILE A 78 15.61 22.87 -0.73
CA ILE A 78 17.01 22.46 -0.66
C ILE A 78 17.78 22.97 -1.87
N HIS A 79 17.57 22.37 -3.04
CA HIS A 79 18.26 22.77 -4.26
C HIS A 79 17.57 22.14 -5.49
N PRO A 80 17.48 22.82 -6.65
CA PRO A 80 16.88 22.28 -7.87
C PRO A 80 17.49 20.94 -8.32
N TYR A 81 18.78 20.74 -8.12
CA TYR A 81 19.46 19.48 -8.45
C TYR A 81 18.98 18.30 -7.57
N ALA A 82 18.77 18.54 -6.25
CA ALA A 82 18.23 17.52 -5.36
C ALA A 82 16.79 17.15 -5.76
N GLY A 83 15.99 18.15 -6.13
CA GLY A 83 14.65 17.90 -6.68
C GLY A 83 14.70 17.09 -7.98
N PHE A 84 15.57 17.43 -8.92
CA PHE A 84 15.72 16.70 -10.18
C PHE A 84 16.04 15.21 -9.95
N LEU A 85 17.04 14.93 -9.09
CA LEU A 85 17.40 13.55 -8.74
C LEU A 85 16.22 12.81 -8.11
N SER A 86 15.52 13.44 -7.16
CA SER A 86 14.32 12.86 -6.54
C SER A 86 13.22 12.60 -7.56
N GLY A 87 12.98 13.51 -8.50
CA GLY A 87 12.01 13.33 -9.58
C GLY A 87 12.34 12.14 -10.47
N CYS A 88 13.60 11.95 -10.83
CA CYS A 88 14.06 10.78 -11.60
C CYS A 88 13.86 9.47 -10.81
N VAL A 89 14.22 9.45 -9.52
CA VAL A 89 14.02 8.28 -8.65
C VAL A 89 12.54 7.99 -8.46
N SER A 90 11.72 9.01 -8.22
CA SER A 90 10.26 8.84 -8.09
C SER A 90 9.64 8.24 -9.35
N ALA A 91 10.02 8.74 -10.53
CA ALA A 91 9.46 8.24 -11.80
C ALA A 91 9.83 6.77 -12.08
N THR A 92 11.06 6.36 -11.77
CA THR A 92 11.58 5.02 -12.08
C THR A 92 11.33 4.03 -10.94
N VAL A 93 11.94 4.29 -9.77
CA VAL A 93 11.90 3.40 -8.62
C VAL A 93 10.61 3.57 -7.82
N GLY A 94 10.11 4.81 -7.67
CA GLY A 94 8.93 5.13 -6.87
C GLY A 94 7.61 4.72 -7.54
N PHE A 95 7.51 4.76 -8.86
CA PHE A 95 6.26 4.47 -9.58
C PHE A 95 6.39 3.37 -10.63
N ALA A 96 7.31 3.48 -11.59
CA ALA A 96 7.34 2.54 -12.71
C ALA A 96 7.64 1.11 -12.25
N ALA A 97 8.61 0.91 -11.36
CA ALA A 97 8.93 -0.42 -10.85
C ALA A 97 7.80 -1.03 -9.99
N PRO A 98 7.17 -0.32 -9.03
CA PRO A 98 6.02 -0.84 -8.30
C PRO A 98 4.79 -1.10 -9.16
N ILE A 99 4.52 -0.28 -10.19
CA ILE A 99 3.45 -0.55 -11.16
C ILE A 99 3.70 -1.88 -11.87
N ALA A 100 4.92 -2.10 -12.36
CA ALA A 100 5.29 -3.35 -13.02
C ALA A 100 5.16 -4.54 -12.08
N LEU A 101 5.67 -4.43 -10.84
CA LEU A 101 5.58 -5.48 -9.82
C LEU A 101 4.12 -5.81 -9.47
N ALA A 102 3.31 -4.81 -9.13
CA ALA A 102 1.92 -5.01 -8.78
C ALA A 102 1.11 -5.62 -9.93
N SER A 103 1.39 -5.20 -11.18
CA SER A 103 0.72 -5.75 -12.36
C SER A 103 1.14 -7.20 -12.64
N LEU A 104 2.42 -7.55 -12.48
CA LEU A 104 2.89 -8.93 -12.62
C LEU A 104 2.29 -9.83 -11.54
N THR A 105 2.25 -9.36 -10.30
CA THR A 105 1.62 -10.07 -9.18
C THR A 105 0.12 -10.27 -9.44
N PHE A 106 -0.59 -9.25 -9.96
CA PHE A 106 -1.96 -9.40 -10.43
C PHE A 106 -2.10 -10.53 -11.46
N GLY A 107 -1.21 -10.57 -12.46
CA GLY A 107 -1.24 -11.60 -13.49
C GLY A 107 -1.00 -13.00 -12.93
N ILE A 108 -0.11 -13.14 -11.94
CA ILE A 108 0.18 -14.41 -11.27
C ILE A 108 -1.05 -14.89 -10.49
N TYR A 109 -1.64 -14.05 -9.63
CA TYR A 109 -2.84 -14.42 -8.87
C TYR A 109 -4.03 -14.73 -9.78
N LEU A 110 -4.20 -13.98 -10.87
CA LEU A 110 -5.27 -14.27 -11.81
C LEU A 110 -5.06 -15.60 -12.55
N ALA A 111 -3.80 -15.95 -12.87
CA ALA A 111 -3.47 -17.25 -13.47
C ALA A 111 -3.67 -18.43 -12.51
N THR A 112 -3.56 -18.24 -11.20
CA THR A 112 -3.94 -19.28 -10.21
C THR A 112 -5.43 -19.60 -10.29
N ALA A 113 -6.28 -18.57 -10.48
CA ALA A 113 -7.72 -18.78 -10.67
C ALA A 113 -8.08 -19.23 -12.09
N PHE A 114 -7.35 -18.77 -13.11
CA PHE A 114 -7.58 -19.03 -14.52
C PHE A 114 -6.28 -19.44 -15.23
N PRO A 115 -5.86 -20.73 -15.18
CA PRO A 115 -4.55 -21.19 -15.67
C PRO A 115 -4.27 -20.94 -17.15
N SER A 116 -5.31 -20.70 -17.95
CA SER A 116 -5.19 -20.37 -19.38
C SER A 116 -4.69 -18.94 -19.66
N LEU A 117 -4.68 -18.07 -18.65
CA LEU A 117 -4.27 -16.67 -18.79
C LEU A 117 -2.75 -16.49 -18.56
N PRO A 118 -1.97 -16.04 -19.57
CA PRO A 118 -0.55 -15.81 -19.37
C PRO A 118 -0.31 -14.59 -18.47
N PRO A 119 0.42 -14.72 -17.34
CA PRO A 119 0.61 -13.64 -16.36
C PRO A 119 1.17 -12.34 -16.95
N LYS A 120 2.14 -12.42 -17.88
CA LYS A 120 2.75 -11.23 -18.50
C LYS A 120 1.77 -10.48 -19.40
N ILE A 121 0.92 -11.19 -20.13
CA ILE A 121 -0.08 -10.57 -21.01
C ILE A 121 -1.16 -9.89 -20.18
N THR A 122 -1.68 -10.56 -19.15
CA THR A 122 -2.67 -10.00 -18.22
C THR A 122 -2.12 -8.77 -17.49
N ALA A 123 -0.87 -8.80 -17.03
CA ALA A 123 -0.20 -7.66 -16.42
C ALA A 123 -0.11 -6.46 -17.37
N THR A 124 0.34 -6.69 -18.60
CA THR A 124 0.44 -5.62 -19.62
C THR A 124 -0.95 -5.06 -19.97
N THR A 125 -1.94 -5.93 -20.12
CA THR A 125 -3.32 -5.52 -20.40
C THR A 125 -3.87 -4.65 -19.27
N LEU A 126 -3.62 -5.00 -18.00
CA LEU A 126 -4.03 -4.18 -16.85
C LEU A 126 -3.42 -2.78 -16.92
N ILE A 127 -2.10 -2.67 -17.16
CA ILE A 127 -1.43 -1.36 -17.27
C ILE A 127 -2.06 -0.53 -18.39
N VAL A 128 -2.23 -1.10 -19.58
CA VAL A 128 -2.84 -0.40 -20.73
C VAL A 128 -4.26 0.06 -20.41
N LEU A 129 -5.08 -0.80 -19.82
CA LEU A 129 -6.46 -0.44 -19.44
C LEU A 129 -6.48 0.70 -18.41
N MET A 130 -5.62 0.65 -17.40
CA MET A 130 -5.56 1.71 -16.38
C MET A 130 -5.07 3.03 -16.98
N VAL A 131 -4.08 3.01 -17.88
CA VAL A 131 -3.63 4.20 -18.60
C VAL A 131 -4.81 4.78 -19.42
N LEU A 132 -5.51 3.96 -20.20
CA LEU A 132 -6.66 4.41 -20.99
C LEU A 132 -7.79 5.01 -20.15
N ILE A 133 -8.07 4.45 -18.97
CA ILE A 133 -9.06 5.00 -18.03
C ILE A 133 -8.61 6.37 -17.52
N HIS A 134 -7.33 6.50 -17.11
CA HIS A 134 -6.82 7.76 -16.57
C HIS A 134 -6.50 8.84 -17.61
N THR A 135 -6.47 8.50 -18.90
CA THR A 135 -6.42 9.49 -20.01
C THR A 135 -7.79 10.05 -20.39
N ARG A 136 -8.88 9.50 -19.85
CA ARG A 136 -10.25 10.01 -20.06
C ARG A 136 -10.53 11.23 -19.19
N THR A 137 -11.81 11.56 -19.06
CA THR A 137 -12.19 12.74 -18.31
C THR A 137 -11.77 12.64 -16.85
N TYR A 138 -11.38 13.78 -16.28
CA TYR A 138 -11.02 13.94 -14.87
C TYR A 138 -12.04 13.30 -13.90
N ARG A 139 -13.34 13.48 -14.16
CA ARG A 139 -14.43 12.95 -13.33
C ARG A 139 -14.46 11.41 -13.34
N GLU A 140 -14.25 10.80 -14.49
CA GLU A 140 -14.24 9.33 -14.60
C GLU A 140 -13.03 8.72 -13.88
N SER A 141 -11.86 9.34 -14.03
CA SER A 141 -10.63 8.94 -13.35
C SER A 141 -10.77 9.01 -11.83
N SER A 142 -11.31 10.12 -11.28
CA SER A 142 -11.47 10.31 -9.83
C SER A 142 -12.51 9.39 -9.21
N SER A 143 -13.67 9.26 -9.86
CA SER A 143 -14.74 8.37 -9.38
C SER A 143 -14.34 6.90 -9.47
N GLY A 144 -13.64 6.51 -10.54
CA GLY A 144 -13.09 5.16 -10.71
C GLY A 144 -12.07 4.82 -9.62
N GLN A 145 -11.14 5.73 -9.33
CA GLN A 145 -10.14 5.52 -8.27
C GLN A 145 -10.79 5.38 -6.90
N PHE A 146 -11.73 6.24 -6.57
CA PHE A 146 -12.46 6.15 -5.30
C PHE A 146 -13.21 4.81 -5.16
N LEU A 147 -13.93 4.38 -6.19
CA LEU A 147 -14.66 3.12 -6.19
C LEU A 147 -13.74 1.91 -6.06
N LEU A 148 -12.63 1.88 -6.81
CA LEU A 148 -11.64 0.81 -6.74
C LEU A 148 -11.00 0.72 -5.34
N THR A 149 -10.74 1.87 -4.70
CA THR A 149 -10.18 1.90 -3.34
C THR A 149 -11.21 1.44 -2.31
N LEU A 150 -12.46 1.85 -2.45
CA LEU A 150 -13.54 1.39 -1.57
C LEU A 150 -13.74 -0.14 -1.69
N LEU A 151 -13.77 -0.65 -2.91
CA LEU A 151 -13.85 -2.09 -3.16
C LEU A 151 -12.67 -2.84 -2.53
N LYS A 152 -11.43 -2.34 -2.68
CA LYS A 152 -10.24 -2.88 -2.03
C LYS A 152 -10.41 -2.98 -0.51
N LEU A 153 -10.84 -1.90 0.14
CA LEU A 153 -11.05 -1.88 1.58
C LEU A 153 -12.14 -2.86 2.04
N LEU A 154 -13.24 -2.95 1.29
CA LEU A 154 -14.30 -3.91 1.56
C LEU A 154 -13.83 -5.37 1.41
N LEU A 155 -13.03 -5.67 0.39
CA LEU A 155 -12.47 -7.00 0.18
C LEU A 155 -11.53 -7.41 1.32
N ILE A 156 -10.64 -6.51 1.75
CA ILE A 156 -9.72 -6.78 2.86
C ILE A 156 -10.49 -6.90 4.18
N ALA A 157 -11.47 -6.02 4.42
CA ALA A 157 -12.31 -6.10 5.61
C ALA A 157 -13.11 -7.43 5.66
N ALA A 158 -13.68 -7.86 4.53
CA ALA A 158 -14.36 -9.14 4.43
C ALA A 158 -13.41 -10.32 4.73
N PHE A 159 -12.18 -10.29 4.20
CA PHE A 159 -11.17 -11.30 4.50
C PHE A 159 -10.84 -11.35 6.00
N VAL A 160 -10.56 -10.19 6.62
CA VAL A 160 -10.26 -10.08 8.06
C VAL A 160 -11.41 -10.58 8.92
N LEU A 161 -12.64 -10.17 8.60
CA LEU A 161 -13.84 -10.60 9.31
C LEU A 161 -14.07 -12.12 9.18
N THR A 162 -13.86 -12.69 8.00
CA THR A 162 -13.97 -14.13 7.78
C THR A 162 -12.92 -14.88 8.60
N ALA A 163 -11.66 -14.42 8.58
CA ALA A 163 -10.59 -15.02 9.35
C ALA A 163 -10.89 -15.04 10.86
N PHE A 164 -11.43 -13.96 11.42
CA PHE A 164 -11.84 -13.94 12.83
C PHE A 164 -13.11 -14.75 13.13
N ALA A 165 -14.07 -14.80 12.19
CA ALA A 165 -15.36 -15.49 12.40
C ALA A 165 -15.25 -17.02 12.35
N THR A 166 -14.30 -17.56 11.57
CA THR A 166 -14.11 -19.00 11.44
C THR A 166 -13.48 -19.64 12.68
N GLY A 167 -13.03 -18.81 13.63
CA GLY A 167 -12.41 -19.25 14.88
C GLY A 167 -11.09 -19.97 14.60
N SER A 168 -10.00 -19.49 15.11
CA SER A 168 -8.73 -20.09 14.79
C SER A 168 -8.19 -20.89 15.96
N ASP A 169 -7.75 -22.12 15.70
CA ASP A 169 -7.02 -22.95 16.66
C ASP A 169 -5.66 -22.31 17.06
N PHE A 170 -5.27 -21.26 16.31
CA PHE A 170 -3.99 -20.57 16.47
C PHE A 170 -4.05 -19.25 17.28
N SER A 171 -5.22 -18.90 17.84
CA SER A 171 -5.37 -17.68 18.67
C SER A 171 -4.38 -17.64 19.86
N HIS A 172 -3.98 -18.80 20.40
CA HIS A 172 -2.99 -18.92 21.46
C HIS A 172 -1.59 -18.42 21.07
N GLN A 173 -1.26 -18.39 19.76
CA GLN A 173 0.04 -17.88 19.28
C GLN A 173 0.21 -16.39 19.57
N VAL A 174 -0.88 -15.62 19.62
CA VAL A 174 -0.85 -14.19 19.96
C VAL A 174 -1.03 -13.96 21.46
N THR A 175 -1.83 -14.77 22.13
CA THR A 175 -2.14 -14.60 23.57
C THR A 175 -1.05 -15.12 24.51
N GLY A 176 -0.26 -16.11 24.08
CA GLY A 176 0.83 -16.70 24.87
C GLY A 176 2.15 -15.94 24.77
N ALA A 177 2.30 -15.05 23.80
CA ALA A 177 3.51 -14.28 23.62
C ALA A 177 3.53 -13.06 24.54
N SER A 178 4.68 -12.74 25.12
CA SER A 178 4.90 -11.45 25.77
C SER A 178 4.56 -10.34 24.80
N LEU A 179 3.46 -9.62 25.02
CA LEU A 179 2.95 -8.58 24.14
C LEU A 179 3.97 -7.46 23.87
N LEU A 180 5.02 -7.34 24.67
CA LEU A 180 6.10 -6.38 24.53
C LEU A 180 7.45 -7.08 24.76
N ASN A 181 8.02 -7.65 23.72
CA ASN A 181 9.42 -8.05 23.73
C ASN A 181 10.30 -6.92 23.17
N ALA A 182 10.58 -5.92 24.03
CA ALA A 182 11.41 -4.78 23.65
C ALA A 182 12.81 -5.20 23.19
N GLY A 183 13.33 -6.33 23.71
CA GLY A 183 14.62 -6.88 23.30
C GLY A 183 14.66 -7.28 21.83
N GLU A 184 13.63 -7.94 21.32
CA GLU A 184 13.51 -8.29 19.89
C GLU A 184 13.28 -7.06 19.02
N ILE A 185 12.37 -6.15 19.42
CA ILE A 185 12.05 -4.93 18.66
C ILE A 185 13.30 -4.07 18.46
N LEU A 186 14.14 -3.93 19.48
CA LEU A 186 15.35 -3.10 19.47
C LEU A 186 16.60 -3.86 18.98
N SER A 187 16.46 -5.10 18.56
CA SER A 187 17.55 -5.94 18.02
C SER A 187 17.86 -5.64 16.55
N GLY A 188 18.93 -6.24 16.04
CA GLY A 188 19.21 -6.25 14.59
C GLY A 188 18.11 -6.92 13.78
N ALA A 189 17.52 -8.00 14.31
CA ALA A 189 16.37 -8.68 13.71
C ALA A 189 15.15 -7.76 13.62
N GLY A 190 14.85 -7.02 14.70
CA GLY A 190 13.79 -6.01 14.72
C GLY A 190 14.00 -4.89 13.69
N ALA A 191 15.24 -4.44 13.52
CA ALA A 191 15.58 -3.44 12.51
C ALA A 191 15.34 -3.97 11.08
N ILE A 192 15.72 -5.22 10.78
CA ILE A 192 15.45 -5.86 9.47
C ILE A 192 13.93 -6.02 9.27
N ALA A 193 13.22 -6.51 10.27
CA ALA A 193 11.76 -6.66 10.22
C ALA A 193 11.05 -5.30 9.98
N LEU A 194 11.56 -4.22 10.59
CA LEU A 194 11.03 -2.87 10.40
C LEU A 194 11.24 -2.36 8.96
N ILE A 195 12.30 -2.79 8.25
CA ILE A 195 12.48 -2.45 6.83
C ILE A 195 11.33 -3.02 6.00
N TYR A 196 10.93 -4.26 6.21
CA TYR A 196 9.77 -4.85 5.53
C TYR A 196 8.47 -4.11 5.85
N VAL A 197 8.28 -3.73 7.11
CA VAL A 197 7.12 -2.93 7.54
C VAL A 197 7.10 -1.57 6.86
N THR A 198 8.22 -0.83 6.88
CA THR A 198 8.29 0.51 6.25
C THR A 198 8.08 0.44 4.73
N TYR A 199 8.53 -0.62 4.09
CA TYR A 199 8.21 -0.89 2.68
C TYR A 199 6.70 -1.05 2.47
N ALA A 200 6.02 -1.85 3.32
CA ALA A 200 4.57 -2.04 3.23
C ALA A 200 3.77 -0.74 3.46
N TYR A 201 4.29 0.18 4.27
CA TYR A 201 3.71 1.50 4.47
C TYR A 201 4.09 2.53 3.40
N SER A 202 4.99 2.24 2.46
CA SER A 202 5.37 3.19 1.40
C SER A 202 4.15 3.65 0.59
N GLY A 203 4.21 4.89 0.07
CA GLY A 203 3.09 5.50 -0.64
C GLY A 203 2.17 6.39 0.22
N TRP A 204 2.44 6.54 1.52
CA TRP A 204 1.71 7.43 2.42
C TRP A 204 1.69 8.89 1.93
N ASN A 205 2.68 9.31 1.17
CA ASN A 205 2.86 10.65 0.59
C ASN A 205 2.14 10.87 -0.75
N ALA A 206 1.45 9.86 -1.29
CA ALA A 206 0.95 9.85 -2.68
C ALA A 206 0.05 11.05 -3.03
N ALA A 207 -0.73 11.61 -2.08
CA ALA A 207 -1.56 12.78 -2.33
C ALA A 207 -0.75 14.05 -2.63
N THR A 208 0.53 14.13 -2.27
CA THR A 208 1.38 15.29 -2.58
C THR A 208 1.68 15.42 -4.07
N TYR A 209 1.61 14.33 -4.82
CA TYR A 209 1.81 14.34 -6.27
C TYR A 209 0.65 14.98 -7.02
N ILE A 210 -0.56 14.95 -6.44
CA ILE A 210 -1.78 15.56 -7.00
C ILE A 210 -2.21 16.83 -6.25
N LEU A 211 -1.34 17.38 -5.41
CA LEU A 211 -1.63 18.49 -4.48
C LEU A 211 -2.24 19.71 -5.17
N GLY A 212 -1.68 20.13 -6.30
CA GLY A 212 -2.19 21.27 -7.07
C GLY A 212 -3.53 21.03 -7.78
N GLU A 213 -4.04 19.80 -7.73
CA GLU A 213 -5.34 19.42 -8.30
C GLU A 213 -6.43 19.27 -7.21
N LEU A 214 -6.12 19.54 -5.92
CA LEU A 214 -7.08 19.50 -4.82
C LEU A 214 -7.96 20.76 -4.78
N GLU A 215 -9.20 20.61 -4.30
CA GLU A 215 -10.13 21.75 -4.13
C GLU A 215 -9.61 22.78 -3.14
N HIS A 216 -9.12 22.30 -2.01
CA HIS A 216 -8.56 23.12 -0.93
C HIS A 216 -7.24 22.52 -0.44
N PRO A 217 -6.13 22.69 -1.19
CA PRO A 217 -4.86 21.99 -0.96
C PRO A 217 -4.37 22.05 0.49
N GLN A 218 -4.38 23.25 1.09
CA GLN A 218 -3.91 23.50 2.46
C GLN A 218 -4.69 22.75 3.55
N ARG A 219 -5.97 22.49 3.30
CA ARG A 219 -6.85 21.79 4.24
C ARG A 219 -6.95 20.32 3.93
N ASP A 220 -7.08 19.98 2.64
CA ASP A 220 -7.46 18.66 2.20
C ASP A 220 -6.25 17.70 2.16
N LEU A 221 -5.04 18.19 1.85
CA LEU A 221 -3.83 17.37 1.92
C LEU A 221 -3.56 16.84 3.34
N PRO A 222 -3.47 17.69 4.40
CA PRO A 222 -3.27 17.20 5.75
C PRO A 222 -4.29 16.14 6.17
N ARG A 223 -5.56 16.36 5.86
CA ARG A 223 -6.63 15.41 6.16
C ARG A 223 -6.46 14.09 5.43
N ALA A 224 -6.16 14.15 4.13
CA ALA A 224 -5.97 12.96 3.31
C ALA A 224 -4.78 12.11 3.79
N LEU A 225 -3.65 12.73 4.11
CA LEU A 225 -2.46 12.04 4.60
C LEU A 225 -2.70 11.41 5.97
N ILE A 226 -3.23 12.19 6.95
CA ILE A 226 -3.46 11.70 8.32
C ILE A 226 -4.51 10.60 8.34
N VAL A 227 -5.68 10.83 7.72
CA VAL A 227 -6.77 9.84 7.69
C VAL A 227 -6.34 8.60 6.93
N GLY A 228 -5.67 8.75 5.78
CA GLY A 228 -5.17 7.63 4.99
C GLY A 228 -4.17 6.77 5.78
N CYS A 229 -3.15 7.38 6.39
CA CYS A 229 -2.16 6.68 7.21
C CYS A 229 -2.79 5.99 8.42
N ALA A 230 -3.68 6.67 9.16
CA ALA A 230 -4.35 6.11 10.33
C ALA A 230 -5.21 4.89 9.94
N LEU A 231 -6.02 5.02 8.87
CA LEU A 231 -6.85 3.94 8.36
C LEU A 231 -6.02 2.71 7.96
N VAL A 232 -4.93 2.93 7.22
CA VAL A 232 -4.05 1.84 6.78
C VAL A 232 -3.32 1.21 7.97
N THR A 233 -2.91 2.00 8.96
CA THR A 233 -2.29 1.46 10.18
C THR A 233 -3.22 0.49 10.90
N VAL A 234 -4.47 0.90 11.14
CA VAL A 234 -5.48 0.03 11.75
C VAL A 234 -5.70 -1.24 10.91
N LEU A 235 -5.86 -1.06 9.59
CA LEU A 235 -6.07 -2.17 8.67
C LEU A 235 -4.91 -3.18 8.69
N TYR A 236 -3.67 -2.70 8.70
CA TYR A 236 -2.48 -3.56 8.68
C TYR A 236 -2.30 -4.33 9.99
N VAL A 237 -2.56 -3.69 11.13
CA VAL A 237 -2.52 -4.37 12.43
C VAL A 237 -3.60 -5.44 12.50
N LEU A 238 -4.83 -5.14 12.06
CA LEU A 238 -5.92 -6.11 12.04
C LEU A 238 -5.63 -7.27 11.08
N LEU A 239 -5.10 -6.99 9.89
CA LEU A 239 -4.77 -8.00 8.89
C LEU A 239 -3.66 -8.95 9.39
N ASN A 240 -2.57 -8.40 9.96
CA ASN A 240 -1.50 -9.23 10.51
C ASN A 240 -1.95 -10.00 11.76
N THR A 241 -2.83 -9.43 12.58
CA THR A 241 -3.48 -10.18 13.68
C THR A 241 -4.28 -11.35 13.12
N ALA A 242 -5.09 -11.11 12.07
CA ALA A 242 -5.85 -12.17 11.43
C ALA A 242 -4.94 -13.27 10.86
N PHE A 243 -3.84 -12.93 10.21
CA PHE A 243 -2.86 -13.91 9.73
C PHE A 243 -2.30 -14.76 10.87
N LEU A 244 -1.77 -14.11 11.91
CA LEU A 244 -1.13 -14.78 13.06
C LEU A 244 -2.09 -15.63 13.90
N THR A 245 -3.39 -15.37 13.85
CA THR A 245 -4.41 -16.15 14.57
C THR A 245 -5.07 -17.23 13.73
N SER A 246 -4.88 -17.24 12.41
CA SER A 246 -5.62 -18.12 11.50
C SER A 246 -4.78 -19.22 10.86
N ALA A 247 -3.45 -19.14 10.89
CA ALA A 247 -2.56 -20.17 10.37
C ALA A 247 -1.37 -20.40 11.29
N SER A 248 -0.69 -21.54 11.17
CA SER A 248 0.49 -21.84 11.96
C SER A 248 1.67 -20.96 11.56
N ILE A 249 2.46 -20.51 12.53
CA ILE A 249 3.68 -19.73 12.27
C ILE A 249 4.60 -20.50 11.31
N SER A 250 4.75 -21.82 11.52
CA SER A 250 5.63 -22.67 10.70
C SER A 250 5.20 -22.75 9.22
N SER A 251 3.90 -22.64 8.93
CA SER A 251 3.43 -22.64 7.53
C SER A 251 3.61 -21.29 6.84
N MET A 252 3.77 -20.21 7.60
CA MET A 252 3.92 -18.85 7.08
C MET A 252 5.38 -18.40 7.01
N THR A 253 6.27 -19.02 7.80
CA THR A 253 7.68 -18.58 7.91
C THR A 253 8.43 -18.74 6.59
N GLY A 254 8.98 -17.63 6.08
CA GLY A 254 9.71 -17.58 4.81
C GLY A 254 8.83 -17.55 3.55
N GLU A 255 7.50 -17.66 3.70
CA GLU A 255 6.58 -17.69 2.59
C GLU A 255 6.19 -16.27 2.11
N VAL A 256 5.96 -16.14 0.81
CA VAL A 256 5.56 -14.88 0.17
C VAL A 256 4.04 -14.74 0.11
N GLU A 257 3.32 -15.86 0.07
CA GLU A 257 1.87 -15.91 -0.18
C GLU A 257 1.06 -16.10 1.10
N ILE A 258 1.30 -15.28 2.12
CA ILE A 258 0.67 -15.42 3.45
C ILE A 258 -0.86 -15.43 3.38
N ALA A 259 -1.45 -14.52 2.62
CA ALA A 259 -2.91 -14.47 2.50
C ALA A 259 -3.51 -15.73 1.87
N PHE A 260 -2.77 -16.39 0.97
CA PHE A 260 -3.17 -17.65 0.36
C PHE A 260 -3.16 -18.79 1.40
N ILE A 261 -2.06 -18.93 2.17
CA ILE A 261 -1.92 -19.94 3.23
C ILE A 261 -3.03 -19.80 4.27
N VAL A 262 -3.30 -18.57 4.71
CA VAL A 262 -4.37 -18.30 5.66
C VAL A 262 -5.74 -18.65 5.08
N ALA A 263 -6.00 -18.30 3.82
CA ALA A 263 -7.27 -18.62 3.20
C ALA A 263 -7.48 -20.13 2.98
N GLU A 264 -6.44 -20.85 2.61
CA GLU A 264 -6.49 -22.30 2.49
C GLU A 264 -6.80 -22.95 3.85
N THR A 265 -6.18 -22.47 4.91
CA THR A 265 -6.42 -22.95 6.29
C THR A 265 -7.85 -22.65 6.74
N VAL A 266 -8.40 -21.45 6.44
CA VAL A 266 -9.69 -20.97 6.94
C VAL A 266 -10.86 -21.43 6.06
N LEU A 267 -10.67 -21.47 4.73
CA LEU A 267 -11.72 -21.71 3.73
C LEU A 267 -11.54 -23.04 2.96
N GLY A 268 -10.47 -23.80 3.25
CA GLY A 268 -10.13 -25.02 2.52
C GLY A 268 -9.70 -24.77 1.07
N GLU A 269 -9.73 -25.80 0.22
CA GLU A 269 -9.28 -25.73 -1.18
C GLU A 269 -9.97 -24.63 -2.01
N SER A 270 -11.25 -24.34 -1.72
CA SER A 270 -11.97 -23.23 -2.36
C SER A 270 -11.44 -21.85 -1.96
N GLY A 271 -10.73 -21.75 -0.85
CA GLY A 271 -10.18 -20.49 -0.33
C GLY A 271 -9.10 -19.91 -1.25
N ALA A 272 -8.26 -20.75 -1.81
CA ALA A 272 -7.22 -20.37 -2.75
C ALA A 272 -7.76 -19.56 -3.95
N PHE A 273 -8.83 -20.05 -4.57
CA PHE A 273 -9.50 -19.39 -5.69
C PHE A 273 -10.06 -18.01 -5.28
N ILE A 274 -10.78 -17.98 -4.15
CA ILE A 274 -11.40 -16.75 -3.64
C ILE A 274 -10.34 -15.69 -3.33
N VAL A 275 -9.25 -16.07 -2.66
CA VAL A 275 -8.18 -15.14 -2.30
C VAL A 275 -7.39 -14.67 -3.51
N SER A 276 -7.14 -15.52 -4.49
CA SER A 276 -6.49 -15.12 -5.74
C SER A 276 -7.29 -14.04 -6.47
N LEU A 277 -8.61 -14.17 -6.54
CA LEU A 277 -9.50 -13.15 -7.10
C LEU A 277 -9.51 -11.87 -6.26
N LEU A 278 -9.56 -12.00 -4.93
CA LEU A 278 -9.58 -10.89 -4.00
C LEU A 278 -8.29 -10.06 -4.12
N LEU A 279 -7.12 -10.72 -4.10
CA LEU A 279 -5.82 -10.06 -4.24
C LEU A 279 -5.65 -9.43 -5.62
N SER A 280 -6.13 -10.09 -6.69
CA SER A 280 -6.18 -9.47 -8.01
C SER A 280 -6.99 -8.17 -7.99
N GLY A 281 -8.17 -8.17 -7.38
CA GLY A 281 -9.00 -6.96 -7.23
C GLY A 281 -8.30 -5.84 -6.43
N VAL A 282 -7.61 -6.19 -5.36
CA VAL A 282 -6.80 -5.25 -4.55
C VAL A 282 -5.70 -4.59 -5.39
N LEU A 283 -5.00 -5.39 -6.21
CA LEU A 283 -3.88 -4.90 -7.03
C LEU A 283 -4.32 -4.01 -8.19
N ILE A 284 -5.51 -4.21 -8.76
CA ILE A 284 -6.09 -3.28 -9.76
C ILE A 284 -6.15 -1.86 -9.20
N SER A 285 -6.66 -1.69 -7.97
CA SER A 285 -6.72 -0.39 -7.31
C SER A 285 -5.33 0.22 -7.06
N THR A 286 -4.33 -0.60 -6.72
CA THR A 286 -2.95 -0.15 -6.50
C THR A 286 -2.34 0.37 -7.81
N VAL A 287 -2.41 -0.41 -8.89
CA VAL A 287 -1.90 -0.01 -10.22
C VAL A 287 -2.60 1.26 -10.71
N SER A 288 -3.92 1.36 -10.53
CA SER A 288 -4.72 2.54 -10.88
C SER A 288 -4.23 3.79 -10.14
N ALA A 289 -4.04 3.71 -8.82
CA ALA A 289 -3.59 4.85 -8.02
C ALA A 289 -2.18 5.31 -8.38
N MET A 290 -1.26 4.38 -8.63
CA MET A 290 0.11 4.70 -9.03
C MET A 290 0.18 5.33 -10.42
N ILE A 291 -0.62 4.86 -11.38
CA ILE A 291 -0.74 5.46 -12.72
C ILE A 291 -1.38 6.85 -12.63
N MET A 292 -2.29 7.07 -11.68
CA MET A 292 -2.87 8.38 -11.45
C MET A 292 -1.87 9.37 -10.87
N ALA A 293 -1.04 8.97 -9.89
CA ALA A 293 -0.12 9.85 -9.18
C ALA A 293 1.23 10.04 -9.89
N GLY A 294 1.84 8.95 -10.38
CA GLY A 294 3.22 8.94 -10.88
C GLY A 294 3.54 9.93 -11.99
N PRO A 295 2.73 10.05 -13.05
CA PRO A 295 3.00 10.99 -14.14
C PRO A 295 3.07 12.46 -13.73
N ARG A 296 2.48 12.85 -12.59
CA ARG A 296 2.50 14.23 -12.09
C ARG A 296 3.92 14.68 -11.70
N ALA A 297 4.76 13.77 -11.21
CA ALA A 297 6.17 14.08 -10.95
C ALA A 297 6.91 14.47 -12.25
N LEU A 298 6.74 13.67 -13.32
CA LEU A 298 7.33 13.96 -14.63
C LEU A 298 6.74 15.21 -15.28
N GLN A 299 5.43 15.41 -15.14
CA GLN A 299 4.75 16.60 -15.66
C GLN A 299 5.33 17.86 -15.01
N ARG A 300 5.50 17.88 -13.69
CA ARG A 300 6.06 19.01 -12.97
C ARG A 300 7.51 19.26 -13.36
N LEU A 301 8.32 18.20 -13.41
CA LEU A 301 9.71 18.28 -13.88
C LEU A 301 9.79 18.88 -15.29
N GLY A 302 8.95 18.43 -16.21
CA GLY A 302 8.91 18.97 -17.58
C GLY A 302 8.43 20.40 -17.67
N GLN A 303 7.63 20.90 -16.71
CA GLN A 303 7.22 22.31 -16.63
C GLN A 303 8.34 23.23 -16.15
N ASP A 304 9.13 22.76 -15.18
CA ASP A 304 10.19 23.57 -14.55
C ASP A 304 11.47 23.65 -15.43
N TYR A 305 11.65 22.75 -16.40
CA TYR A 305 12.81 22.73 -17.32
C TYR A 305 12.44 23.11 -18.78
N ARG A 306 11.33 23.76 -18.99
CA ARG A 306 10.98 24.42 -20.24
C ARG A 306 11.51 25.85 -20.23
#